data_0e50bd900a3bb051c57f501269d29de1
#
_entry.id   0e50bd900a3bb051c57f501269d29de1
#
_cell.length_a   1.000
_cell.length_b   1.000
_cell.length_c   1.000
_cell.angle_alpha   90.00
_cell.angle_beta   90.00
_cell.angle_gamma   90.00
#
_symmetry.space_group_name_H-M   'P 1'
#
loop_
_entity.id
_entity.type
_entity.pdbx_description
1 polymer ?
#
loop_
_entity_poly.entity_id
_entity_poly.type
_entity_poly.pdbx_seq_one_letter_code
_entity_poly.pdbx_strand_id
1 'polypeptide(L)'
;MADQEEDETTRNRFRLYRVRRTVLQMLRDRGYMVAAADLEMSEEDFREKFTDVPMREQLVILVQKRDDPTDQLFVFWPADPKVGVKPIKRYVERMGEDDVKRAILVVQESMTAFAKTAMLEIMAAQGVTLEQFQEAELLVNITEHVLVPTHEVLTKEEKAGLLKKYRLKEAQLPRIQLTDPVSRYYGLSRGQVVKIIRPSETAGKYVTYRMVV
;
A
#
# COMPACT_ATOMS: atom_id res chain seq x y z
N MET A 1 32.19 -8.89 17.60
CA MET A 1 30.88 -8.39 18.10
C MET A 1 30.56 -7.05 17.45
N ALA A 2 31.44 -6.04 17.50
CA ALA A 2 31.18 -4.74 16.87
C ALA A 2 30.91 -4.84 15.35
N ASP A 3 31.69 -5.62 14.59
CA ASP A 3 31.53 -5.80 13.16
C ASP A 3 30.18 -6.49 12.79
N GLN A 4 29.66 -7.36 13.67
CA GLN A 4 28.37 -8.03 13.44
C GLN A 4 27.18 -7.10 13.72
N GLU A 5 27.29 -6.22 14.71
CA GLU A 5 26.28 -5.21 15.02
C GLU A 5 26.21 -4.14 13.93
N GLU A 6 27.35 -3.72 13.40
CA GLU A 6 27.41 -2.75 12.29
C GLU A 6 26.82 -3.32 10.99
N ASP A 7 27.07 -4.60 10.69
CA ASP A 7 26.49 -5.30 9.54
C ASP A 7 24.96 -5.46 9.68
N GLU A 8 24.46 -5.79 10.89
CA GLU A 8 23.02 -5.91 11.15
C GLU A 8 22.30 -4.57 11.05
N THR A 9 22.91 -3.51 11.58
CA THR A 9 22.40 -2.14 11.50
C THR A 9 22.29 -1.69 10.04
N THR A 10 23.32 -1.93 9.25
CA THR A 10 23.35 -1.59 7.81
C THR A 10 22.29 -2.35 7.04
N ARG A 11 22.13 -3.65 7.30
CA ARG A 11 21.08 -4.47 6.68
C ARG A 11 19.67 -3.98 7.02
N ASN A 12 19.44 -3.62 8.28
CA ASN A 12 18.15 -3.12 8.73
C ASN A 12 17.81 -1.76 8.11
N ARG A 13 18.78 -0.84 8.04
CA ARG A 13 18.64 0.45 7.35
C ARG A 13 18.31 0.26 5.88
N PHE A 14 19.07 -0.57 5.18
CA PHE A 14 18.84 -0.87 3.76
C PHE A 14 17.45 -1.49 3.52
N ARG A 15 17.01 -2.40 4.41
CA ARG A 15 15.66 -2.95 4.38
C ARG A 15 14.59 -1.88 4.51
N LEU A 16 14.70 -1.00 5.50
CA LEU A 16 13.75 0.10 5.73
C LEU A 16 13.72 1.09 4.55
N TYR A 17 14.87 1.42 4.00
CA TYR A 17 14.97 2.23 2.79
C TYR A 17 14.19 1.62 1.63
N ARG A 18 14.41 0.33 1.32
CA ARG A 18 13.71 -0.38 0.24
C ARG A 18 12.19 -0.43 0.48
N VAL A 19 11.78 -0.79 1.67
CA VAL A 19 10.36 -0.84 2.04
C VAL A 19 9.72 0.54 1.90
N ARG A 20 10.37 1.60 2.40
CA ARG A 20 9.88 2.98 2.25
C ARG A 20 9.74 3.38 0.79
N ARG A 21 10.73 3.09 -0.04
CA ARG A 21 10.69 3.35 -1.49
C ARG A 21 9.49 2.67 -2.16
N THR A 22 9.27 1.39 -1.88
CA THR A 22 8.11 0.64 -2.40
C THR A 22 6.79 1.22 -1.92
N VAL A 23 6.68 1.65 -0.65
CA VAL A 23 5.50 2.33 -0.12
C VAL A 23 5.23 3.63 -0.87
N LEU A 24 6.24 4.45 -1.10
CA LEU A 24 6.09 5.71 -1.84
C LEU A 24 5.66 5.48 -3.29
N GLN A 25 6.22 4.47 -3.96
CA GLN A 25 5.79 4.05 -5.30
C GLN A 25 4.32 3.60 -5.29
N MET A 26 3.92 2.77 -4.32
CA MET A 26 2.54 2.31 -4.15
C MET A 26 1.59 3.50 -3.93
N LEU A 27 1.95 4.47 -3.11
CA LEU A 27 1.14 5.68 -2.88
C LEU A 27 0.98 6.51 -4.16
N ARG A 28 2.06 6.71 -4.91
CA ARG A 28 2.03 7.37 -6.21
C ARG A 28 1.08 6.66 -7.18
N ASP A 29 1.19 5.35 -7.28
CA ASP A 29 0.39 4.53 -8.21
C ASP A 29 -1.09 4.47 -7.79
N ARG A 30 -1.39 4.66 -6.52
CA ARG A 30 -2.75 4.87 -5.99
C ARG A 30 -3.29 6.29 -6.22
N GLY A 31 -2.49 7.21 -6.79
CA GLY A 31 -2.88 8.59 -7.10
C GLY A 31 -2.68 9.59 -5.96
N TYR A 32 -1.92 9.25 -4.94
CA TYR A 32 -1.52 10.20 -3.89
C TYR A 32 -0.36 11.08 -4.36
N MET A 33 -0.29 12.30 -3.82
CA MET A 33 0.81 13.23 -4.10
C MET A 33 2.04 12.83 -3.29
N VAL A 34 3.06 12.37 -3.99
CA VAL A 34 4.37 12.03 -3.41
C VAL A 34 5.41 12.96 -4.03
N ALA A 35 6.27 13.53 -3.19
CA ALA A 35 7.34 14.39 -3.67
C ALA A 35 8.35 13.59 -4.51
N ALA A 36 8.78 14.15 -5.64
CA ALA A 36 9.78 13.51 -6.51
C ALA A 36 11.09 13.23 -5.76
N ALA A 37 11.52 14.15 -4.90
CA ALA A 37 12.69 13.99 -4.07
C ALA A 37 12.62 12.76 -3.14
N ASP A 38 11.43 12.41 -2.63
CA ASP A 38 11.26 11.23 -1.79
C ASP A 38 11.26 9.93 -2.60
N LEU A 39 10.79 9.95 -3.86
CA LEU A 39 10.79 8.80 -4.78
C LEU A 39 12.20 8.50 -5.33
N GLU A 40 12.98 9.54 -5.59
CA GLU A 40 14.32 9.48 -6.18
C GLU A 40 15.43 9.44 -5.10
N MET A 41 15.04 9.49 -3.84
CA MET A 41 15.98 9.47 -2.70
C MET A 41 16.93 8.27 -2.81
N SER A 42 18.24 8.53 -2.75
CA SER A 42 19.27 7.50 -2.70
C SER A 42 19.37 6.89 -1.29
N GLU A 43 20.10 5.80 -1.16
CA GLU A 43 20.39 5.21 0.16
C GLU A 43 21.21 6.17 1.03
N GLU A 44 22.12 6.94 0.42
CA GLU A 44 22.96 7.92 1.10
C GLU A 44 22.12 9.07 1.66
N ASP A 45 21.21 9.64 0.85
CA ASP A 45 20.27 10.67 1.29
C ASP A 45 19.35 10.17 2.41
N PHE A 46 18.93 8.91 2.32
CA PHE A 46 18.12 8.28 3.37
C PHE A 46 18.89 8.17 4.68
N ARG A 47 20.18 7.80 4.62
CA ARG A 47 21.07 7.74 5.77
C ARG A 47 21.27 9.12 6.39
N GLU A 48 21.49 10.14 5.59
CA GLU A 48 21.64 11.52 6.07
C GLU A 48 20.37 12.03 6.74
N LYS A 49 19.19 11.73 6.17
CA LYS A 49 17.90 12.20 6.67
C LYS A 49 17.43 11.48 7.93
N PHE A 50 17.64 10.17 8.03
CA PHE A 50 17.09 9.31 9.09
C PHE A 50 18.14 8.67 10.01
N THR A 51 19.42 9.03 9.87
CA THR A 51 20.56 8.46 10.60
C THR A 51 20.84 6.98 10.29
N ASP A 52 21.94 6.45 10.88
CA ASP A 52 22.33 5.05 10.69
C ASP A 52 21.33 4.05 11.30
N VAL A 53 20.59 4.46 12.33
CA VAL A 53 19.53 3.68 12.97
C VAL A 53 18.21 4.45 12.88
N PRO A 54 17.45 4.33 11.79
CA PRO A 54 16.21 5.07 11.61
C PRO A 54 15.20 4.72 12.69
N MET A 55 14.71 5.72 13.41
CA MET A 55 13.57 5.52 14.30
C MET A 55 12.31 5.36 13.47
N ARG A 56 11.57 4.27 13.66
CA ARG A 56 10.35 3.96 12.88
C ARG A 56 9.30 5.05 12.96
N GLU A 57 9.19 5.72 14.08
CA GLU A 57 8.28 6.85 14.27
C GLU A 57 8.59 8.06 13.37
N GLN A 58 9.83 8.21 12.92
CA GLN A 58 10.26 9.27 12.00
C GLN A 58 9.92 8.93 10.54
N LEU A 59 9.64 7.64 10.23
CA LEU A 59 9.29 7.19 8.89
C LEU A 59 7.80 7.41 8.55
N VAL A 60 7.01 7.95 9.46
CA VAL A 60 5.59 8.25 9.24
C VAL A 60 5.42 9.15 8.01
N ILE A 61 4.49 8.77 7.15
CA ILE A 61 4.17 9.50 5.92
C ILE A 61 2.71 9.92 6.00
N LEU A 62 2.44 11.17 5.68
CA LEU A 62 1.09 11.68 5.44
C LEU A 62 1.04 12.20 4.02
N VAL A 63 0.11 11.70 3.24
CA VAL A 63 -0.11 12.10 1.85
C VAL A 63 -1.58 12.39 1.59
N GLN A 64 -1.83 13.25 0.61
CA GLN A 64 -3.18 13.58 0.14
C GLN A 64 -3.34 13.14 -1.31
N LYS A 65 -4.57 12.83 -1.69
CA LYS A 65 -4.88 12.44 -3.06
C LYS A 65 -4.74 13.62 -4.00
N ARG A 66 -4.33 13.36 -5.24
CA ARG A 66 -4.13 14.42 -6.24
C ARG A 66 -5.44 15.09 -6.64
N ASP A 67 -6.50 14.30 -6.76
CA ASP A 67 -7.83 14.75 -7.23
C ASP A 67 -8.71 15.26 -6.10
N ASP A 68 -8.43 14.86 -4.85
CA ASP A 68 -9.19 15.24 -3.66
C ASP A 68 -8.26 15.44 -2.46
N PRO A 69 -7.89 16.69 -2.14
CA PRO A 69 -7.02 17.00 -0.99
C PRO A 69 -7.58 16.60 0.37
N THR A 70 -8.89 16.33 0.46
CA THR A 70 -9.53 15.87 1.70
C THR A 70 -9.36 14.37 1.92
N ASP A 71 -9.07 13.59 0.86
CA ASP A 71 -8.75 12.16 0.96
C ASP A 71 -7.26 12.00 1.30
N GLN A 72 -6.96 12.01 2.59
CA GLN A 72 -5.62 11.85 3.13
C GLN A 72 -5.39 10.42 3.62
N LEU A 73 -4.11 10.01 3.61
CA LEU A 73 -3.69 8.68 4.04
C LEU A 73 -2.41 8.78 4.88
N PHE A 74 -2.45 8.14 6.05
CA PHE A 74 -1.27 7.93 6.88
C PHE A 74 -0.58 6.61 6.56
N VAL A 75 0.75 6.59 6.67
CA VAL A 75 1.53 5.35 6.75
C VAL A 75 2.28 5.34 8.07
N PHE A 76 1.96 4.37 8.91
CA PHE A 76 2.57 4.18 10.22
C PHE A 76 3.54 3.00 10.21
N TRP A 77 4.60 3.13 10.99
CA TRP A 77 5.69 2.16 11.11
C TRP A 77 5.82 1.73 12.57
N PRO A 78 5.06 0.72 13.03
CA PRO A 78 5.14 0.25 14.40
C PRO A 78 6.56 -0.19 14.77
N ALA A 79 7.02 0.22 15.98
CA ALA A 79 8.31 -0.17 16.50
C ALA A 79 8.32 -1.64 16.96
N ASP A 80 7.17 -2.13 17.42
CA ASP A 80 7.05 -3.50 17.93
C ASP A 80 7.12 -4.52 16.79
N PRO A 81 7.91 -5.61 16.90
CA PRO A 81 7.94 -6.70 15.93
C PRO A 81 6.55 -7.33 15.72
N LYS A 82 5.82 -7.54 16.83
CA LYS A 82 4.43 -8.02 16.84
C LYS A 82 3.51 -6.92 17.37
N VAL A 83 2.69 -6.39 16.50
CA VAL A 83 1.79 -5.28 16.84
C VAL A 83 0.61 -5.75 17.68
N GLY A 84 0.46 -5.14 18.86
CA GLY A 84 -0.67 -5.36 19.78
C GLY A 84 -1.81 -4.34 19.56
N VAL A 85 -2.80 -4.38 20.46
CA VAL A 85 -3.97 -3.48 20.40
C VAL A 85 -3.61 -2.02 20.77
N LYS A 86 -2.69 -1.82 21.73
CA LYS A 86 -2.33 -0.47 22.21
C LYS A 86 -1.77 0.44 21.12
N PRO A 87 -0.78 0.02 20.30
CA PRO A 87 -0.30 0.82 19.18
C PRO A 87 -1.40 1.20 18.18
N ILE A 88 -2.32 0.26 17.88
CA ILE A 88 -3.42 0.52 16.94
C ILE A 88 -4.32 1.65 17.45
N LYS A 89 -4.73 1.61 18.74
CA LYS A 89 -5.56 2.65 19.32
C LYS A 89 -4.89 4.02 19.24
N ARG A 90 -3.59 4.11 19.56
CA ARG A 90 -2.81 5.35 19.45
C ARG A 90 -2.75 5.89 18.01
N TYR A 91 -2.61 5.02 17.01
CA TYR A 91 -2.63 5.46 15.60
C TYR A 91 -4.02 5.95 15.18
N VAL A 92 -5.07 5.29 15.64
CA VAL A 92 -6.45 5.71 15.36
C VAL A 92 -6.79 7.04 16.04
N GLU A 93 -6.33 7.27 17.27
CA GLU A 93 -6.45 8.56 17.95
C GLU A 93 -5.78 9.66 17.14
N ARG A 94 -4.54 9.45 16.69
CA ARG A 94 -3.83 10.40 15.84
C ARG A 94 -4.54 10.66 14.51
N MET A 95 -5.10 9.61 13.88
CA MET A 95 -5.93 9.78 12.68
C MET A 95 -7.15 10.65 12.94
N GLY A 96 -7.77 10.51 14.11
CA GLY A 96 -8.91 11.34 14.53
C GLY A 96 -8.54 12.81 14.77
N GLU A 97 -7.35 13.08 15.34
CA GLU A 97 -6.84 14.44 15.54
C GLU A 97 -6.65 15.19 14.21
N ASP A 98 -6.16 14.48 13.18
CA ASP A 98 -5.89 15.05 11.85
C ASP A 98 -7.06 14.87 10.86
N ASP A 99 -8.22 14.33 11.30
CA ASP A 99 -9.40 13.98 10.48
C ASP A 99 -9.07 13.08 9.27
N VAL A 100 -8.10 12.19 9.43
CA VAL A 100 -7.67 11.24 8.38
C VAL A 100 -8.38 9.92 8.55
N LYS A 101 -9.05 9.45 7.51
CA LYS A 101 -9.88 8.23 7.54
C LYS A 101 -9.18 6.97 7.03
N ARG A 102 -7.97 7.10 6.49
CA ARG A 102 -7.24 5.98 5.90
C ARG A 102 -5.84 5.88 6.46
N ALA A 103 -5.41 4.67 6.81
CA ALA A 103 -4.02 4.42 7.14
C ALA A 103 -3.52 3.06 6.69
N ILE A 104 -2.21 2.99 6.45
CA ILE A 104 -1.46 1.78 6.18
C ILE A 104 -0.52 1.54 7.36
N LEU A 105 -0.53 0.31 7.88
CA LEU A 105 0.37 -0.15 8.92
C LEU A 105 1.44 -1.05 8.30
N VAL A 106 2.70 -0.61 8.30
CA VAL A 106 3.84 -1.40 7.82
C VAL A 106 4.45 -2.13 9.00
N VAL A 107 4.04 -3.40 9.18
CA VAL A 107 4.45 -4.22 10.32
C VAL A 107 5.69 -5.04 10.00
N GLN A 108 6.53 -5.26 11.00
CA GLN A 108 7.78 -6.03 10.84
C GLN A 108 7.48 -7.50 10.56
N GLU A 109 6.82 -8.18 11.49
CA GLU A 109 6.46 -9.59 11.36
C GLU A 109 4.96 -9.76 11.14
N SER A 110 4.16 -9.51 12.18
CA SER A 110 2.71 -9.76 12.14
C SER A 110 1.96 -8.94 13.19
N MET A 111 0.65 -8.94 13.07
CA MET A 111 -0.25 -8.47 14.14
C MET A 111 -0.75 -9.67 14.95
N THR A 112 -0.96 -9.47 16.25
CA THR A 112 -1.61 -10.47 17.10
C THR A 112 -3.06 -10.69 16.68
N ALA A 113 -3.63 -11.86 16.97
CA ALA A 113 -5.03 -12.16 16.64
C ALA A 113 -5.99 -11.15 17.28
N PHE A 114 -5.76 -10.79 18.55
CA PHE A 114 -6.53 -9.74 19.23
C PHE A 114 -6.42 -8.38 18.58
N ALA A 115 -5.22 -8.01 18.09
CA ALA A 115 -5.02 -6.76 17.38
C ALA A 115 -5.78 -6.72 16.05
N LYS A 116 -5.83 -7.83 15.31
CA LYS A 116 -6.61 -7.93 14.07
C LYS A 116 -8.11 -7.78 14.33
N THR A 117 -8.63 -8.43 15.36
CA THR A 117 -10.04 -8.30 15.76
C THR A 117 -10.36 -6.87 16.18
N ALA A 118 -9.53 -6.26 17.06
CA ALA A 118 -9.71 -4.89 17.49
C ALA A 118 -9.64 -3.89 16.31
N MET A 119 -8.76 -4.13 15.33
CA MET A 119 -8.67 -3.32 14.12
C MET A 119 -9.99 -3.36 13.34
N LEU A 120 -10.58 -4.54 13.14
CA LEU A 120 -11.87 -4.67 12.43
C LEU A 120 -13.02 -3.99 13.20
N GLU A 121 -13.06 -4.12 14.53
CA GLU A 121 -14.04 -3.45 15.37
C GLU A 121 -13.93 -1.93 15.27
N ILE A 122 -12.72 -1.38 15.33
CA ILE A 122 -12.46 0.05 15.20
C ILE A 122 -12.85 0.55 13.81
N MET A 123 -12.49 -0.18 12.76
CA MET A 123 -12.88 0.16 11.39
C MET A 123 -14.39 0.25 11.23
N ALA A 124 -15.12 -0.72 11.80
CA ALA A 124 -16.59 -0.74 11.77
C ALA A 124 -17.22 0.39 12.60
N ALA A 125 -16.67 0.69 13.79
CA ALA A 125 -17.22 1.68 14.71
C ALA A 125 -16.96 3.13 14.28
N GLN A 126 -15.77 3.42 13.71
CA GLN A 126 -15.35 4.79 13.39
C GLN A 126 -15.38 5.11 11.90
N GLY A 127 -15.67 4.12 11.04
CA GLY A 127 -15.69 4.30 9.59
C GLY A 127 -14.30 4.61 8.99
N VAL A 128 -13.21 4.23 9.68
CA VAL A 128 -11.85 4.37 9.20
C VAL A 128 -11.42 3.12 8.43
N THR A 129 -10.49 3.27 7.52
CA THR A 129 -9.91 2.16 6.75
C THR A 129 -8.46 1.96 7.16
N LEU A 130 -8.17 0.77 7.70
CA LEU A 130 -6.81 0.38 8.08
C LEU A 130 -6.34 -0.78 7.21
N GLU A 131 -5.23 -0.60 6.53
CA GLU A 131 -4.57 -1.65 5.74
C GLU A 131 -3.31 -2.11 6.47
N GLN A 132 -3.00 -3.39 6.37
CA GLN A 132 -1.78 -3.96 6.95
C GLN A 132 -0.91 -4.53 5.83
N PHE A 133 0.38 -4.18 5.85
CA PHE A 133 1.41 -4.80 5.01
C PHE A 133 2.57 -5.27 5.88
N GLN A 134 3.12 -6.42 5.57
CA GLN A 134 4.39 -6.86 6.18
C GLN A 134 5.56 -6.22 5.42
N GLU A 135 6.64 -5.89 6.12
CA GLU A 135 7.85 -5.39 5.47
C GLU A 135 8.38 -6.34 4.39
N ALA A 136 8.27 -7.65 4.62
CA ALA A 136 8.69 -8.65 3.65
C ALA A 136 7.94 -8.55 2.31
N GLU A 137 6.64 -8.18 2.35
CA GLU A 137 5.81 -7.99 1.15
C GLU A 137 6.22 -6.73 0.35
N LEU A 138 6.83 -5.75 1.03
CA LEU A 138 7.18 -4.44 0.47
C LEU A 138 8.68 -4.29 0.15
N LEU A 139 9.49 -5.34 0.34
CA LEU A 139 10.91 -5.31 -0.03
C LEU A 139 11.13 -5.14 -1.53
N VAL A 140 10.19 -5.61 -2.33
CA VAL A 140 10.21 -5.51 -3.78
C VAL A 140 8.85 -5.01 -4.26
N ASN A 141 8.87 -4.07 -5.20
CA ASN A 141 7.64 -3.64 -5.86
C ASN A 141 7.16 -4.73 -6.81
N ILE A 142 6.04 -5.38 -6.48
CA ILE A 142 5.46 -6.46 -7.29
C ILE A 142 5.06 -6.00 -8.70
N THR A 143 4.72 -4.72 -8.89
CA THR A 143 4.29 -4.19 -10.19
C THR A 143 5.45 -4.02 -11.17
N GLU A 144 6.69 -3.96 -10.69
CA GLU A 144 7.90 -3.89 -11.50
C GLU A 144 8.39 -5.27 -11.97
N HIS A 145 7.80 -6.36 -11.46
CA HIS A 145 8.21 -7.70 -11.85
C HIS A 145 7.74 -8.03 -13.27
N VAL A 146 8.62 -8.55 -14.10
CA VAL A 146 8.37 -8.83 -15.53
C VAL A 146 7.12 -9.69 -15.80
N LEU A 147 6.80 -10.63 -14.89
CA LEU A 147 5.63 -11.50 -15.01
C LEU A 147 4.31 -10.84 -14.55
N VAL A 148 4.38 -9.70 -13.88
CA VAL A 148 3.18 -8.98 -13.44
C VAL A 148 2.76 -8.01 -14.53
N PRO A 149 1.58 -8.23 -15.15
CA PRO A 149 1.09 -7.35 -16.20
C PRO A 149 0.73 -5.96 -15.65
N THR A 150 0.64 -4.98 -16.53
CA THR A 150 0.19 -3.65 -16.15
C THR A 150 -1.29 -3.69 -15.76
N HIS A 151 -1.59 -3.11 -14.60
CA HIS A 151 -2.95 -2.99 -14.08
C HIS A 151 -3.35 -1.52 -14.04
N GLU A 152 -4.54 -1.21 -14.58
CA GLU A 152 -5.14 0.12 -14.55
C GLU A 152 -6.50 0.03 -13.85
N VAL A 153 -6.70 0.81 -12.80
CA VAL A 153 -7.97 0.85 -12.06
C VAL A 153 -8.94 1.74 -12.84
N LEU A 154 -10.09 1.19 -13.20
CA LEU A 154 -11.11 1.95 -13.93
C LEU A 154 -11.90 2.86 -13.00
N THR A 155 -12.22 4.06 -13.48
CA THR A 155 -13.19 4.95 -12.85
C THR A 155 -14.61 4.37 -12.94
N LYS A 156 -15.56 4.97 -12.21
CA LYS A 156 -16.98 4.54 -12.28
C LYS A 156 -17.55 4.73 -13.68
N GLU A 157 -17.18 5.81 -14.37
CA GLU A 157 -17.60 6.15 -15.72
C GLU A 157 -17.03 5.17 -16.74
N GLU A 158 -15.74 4.85 -16.63
CA GLU A 158 -15.07 3.88 -17.50
C GLU A 158 -15.66 2.47 -17.31
N LYS A 159 -15.93 2.07 -16.06
CA LYS A 159 -16.62 0.80 -15.76
C LYS A 159 -17.99 0.76 -16.42
N ALA A 160 -18.79 1.81 -16.27
CA ALA A 160 -20.11 1.88 -16.90
C ALA A 160 -20.02 1.82 -18.43
N GLY A 161 -19.07 2.54 -19.03
CA GLY A 161 -18.76 2.52 -20.46
C GLY A 161 -18.38 1.12 -20.95
N LEU A 162 -17.53 0.41 -20.20
CA LEU A 162 -17.10 -0.96 -20.47
C LEU A 162 -18.29 -1.92 -20.52
N LEU A 163 -19.13 -1.91 -19.47
CA LEU A 163 -20.30 -2.79 -19.37
C LEU A 163 -21.30 -2.53 -20.50
N LYS A 164 -21.52 -1.26 -20.85
CA LYS A 164 -22.38 -0.88 -21.98
C LYS A 164 -21.81 -1.35 -23.33
N LYS A 165 -20.49 -1.14 -23.55
CA LYS A 165 -19.79 -1.50 -24.79
C LYS A 165 -19.91 -2.99 -25.08
N TYR A 166 -19.69 -3.83 -24.08
CA TYR A 166 -19.70 -5.29 -24.22
C TYR A 166 -21.08 -5.92 -23.91
N ARG A 167 -22.08 -5.10 -23.53
CA ARG A 167 -23.41 -5.56 -23.11
C ARG A 167 -23.36 -6.61 -22.00
N LEU A 168 -22.47 -6.42 -21.03
CA LEU A 168 -22.25 -7.32 -19.90
C LEU A 168 -22.88 -6.77 -18.62
N LYS A 169 -23.30 -7.71 -17.76
CA LYS A 169 -23.59 -7.42 -16.35
C LYS A 169 -22.32 -7.56 -15.53
N GLU A 170 -22.23 -6.86 -14.40
CA GLU A 170 -21.07 -6.93 -13.48
C GLU A 170 -20.71 -8.36 -13.09
N ALA A 171 -21.72 -9.20 -12.80
CA ALA A 171 -21.53 -10.60 -12.41
C ALA A 171 -20.87 -11.49 -13.48
N GLN A 172 -20.86 -11.05 -14.74
CA GLN A 172 -20.26 -11.77 -15.87
C GLN A 172 -18.78 -11.46 -16.06
N LEU A 173 -18.25 -10.42 -15.38
CA LEU A 173 -16.83 -10.12 -15.43
C LEU A 173 -16.04 -11.18 -14.66
N PRO A 174 -14.86 -11.59 -15.15
CA PRO A 174 -13.91 -12.37 -14.37
C PRO A 174 -13.59 -11.68 -13.04
N ARG A 175 -13.32 -12.46 -12.02
CA ARG A 175 -13.15 -11.96 -10.65
C ARG A 175 -11.67 -11.88 -10.26
N ILE A 176 -11.36 -10.96 -9.36
CA ILE A 176 -10.09 -10.87 -8.63
C ILE A 176 -10.43 -10.73 -7.15
N GLN A 177 -9.70 -11.44 -6.30
CA GLN A 177 -9.93 -11.39 -4.85
C GLN A 177 -9.39 -10.09 -4.25
N LEU A 178 -10.06 -9.60 -3.20
CA LEU A 178 -9.58 -8.45 -2.43
C LEU A 178 -8.21 -8.75 -1.77
N THR A 179 -7.96 -10.02 -1.44
CA THR A 179 -6.71 -10.50 -0.84
C THR A 179 -5.58 -10.69 -1.85
N ASP A 180 -5.85 -10.57 -3.15
CA ASP A 180 -4.82 -10.67 -4.18
C ASP A 180 -3.75 -9.58 -3.96
N PRO A 181 -2.45 -9.91 -4.05
CA PRO A 181 -1.36 -8.95 -3.83
C PRO A 181 -1.49 -7.67 -4.67
N VAL A 182 -1.95 -7.78 -5.92
CA VAL A 182 -2.15 -6.62 -6.80
C VAL A 182 -3.34 -5.78 -6.34
N SER A 183 -4.45 -6.43 -5.94
CA SER A 183 -5.62 -5.73 -5.37
C SER A 183 -5.23 -4.96 -4.11
N ARG A 184 -4.43 -5.56 -3.24
CA ARG A 184 -3.90 -4.92 -2.03
C ARG A 184 -2.96 -3.78 -2.38
N TYR A 185 -2.06 -3.97 -3.34
CA TYR A 185 -1.12 -2.93 -3.78
C TYR A 185 -1.84 -1.66 -4.23
N TYR A 186 -2.90 -1.77 -5.05
CA TYR A 186 -3.70 -0.63 -5.49
C TYR A 186 -4.78 -0.18 -4.49
N GLY A 187 -4.92 -0.85 -3.34
CA GLY A 187 -5.92 -0.51 -2.32
C GLY A 187 -7.34 -0.60 -2.86
N LEU A 188 -7.63 -1.65 -3.63
CA LEU A 188 -8.91 -1.81 -4.31
C LEU A 188 -10.05 -2.14 -3.35
N SER A 189 -11.24 -1.70 -3.71
CA SER A 189 -12.48 -1.99 -3.00
C SER A 189 -13.38 -2.90 -3.81
N ARG A 190 -14.28 -3.63 -3.14
CA ARG A 190 -15.25 -4.50 -3.81
C ARG A 190 -16.06 -3.74 -4.86
N GLY A 191 -16.28 -4.38 -5.99
CA GLY A 191 -17.01 -3.81 -7.13
C GLY A 191 -16.16 -2.95 -8.06
N GLN A 192 -14.93 -2.57 -7.71
CA GLN A 192 -14.03 -1.93 -8.66
C GLN A 192 -13.61 -2.89 -9.76
N VAL A 193 -13.30 -2.35 -10.94
CA VAL A 193 -12.83 -3.12 -12.09
C VAL A 193 -11.41 -2.70 -12.43
N VAL A 194 -10.57 -3.69 -12.68
CA VAL A 194 -9.18 -3.51 -13.11
C VAL A 194 -9.05 -3.96 -14.56
N LYS A 195 -8.42 -3.14 -15.37
CA LYS A 195 -7.98 -3.47 -16.72
C LYS A 195 -6.56 -4.01 -16.64
N ILE A 196 -6.32 -5.18 -17.20
CA ILE A 196 -5.05 -5.89 -17.18
C ILE A 196 -4.51 -5.95 -18.60
N ILE A 197 -3.33 -5.39 -18.80
CA ILE A 197 -2.67 -5.32 -20.11
C ILE A 197 -1.42 -6.18 -20.05
N ARG A 198 -1.36 -7.20 -20.87
CA ARG A 198 -0.18 -8.06 -21.00
C ARG A 198 0.27 -8.18 -22.46
N PRO A 199 1.56 -8.35 -22.68
CA PRO A 199 2.07 -8.65 -24.00
C PRO A 199 1.51 -9.98 -24.48
N SER A 200 1.27 -10.09 -25.78
CA SER A 200 0.82 -11.30 -26.44
C SER A 200 1.61 -11.49 -27.72
N GLU A 201 2.15 -12.66 -27.92
CA GLU A 201 2.94 -13.00 -29.13
C GLU A 201 2.10 -12.94 -30.39
N THR A 202 0.78 -13.26 -30.29
CA THR A 202 -0.13 -13.31 -31.43
C THR A 202 -0.88 -12.01 -31.69
N ALA A 203 -1.20 -11.23 -30.63
CA ALA A 203 -2.04 -10.03 -30.73
C ALA A 203 -1.31 -8.73 -30.34
N GLY A 204 -0.01 -8.80 -30.02
CA GLY A 204 0.77 -7.67 -29.51
C GLY A 204 0.39 -7.29 -28.08
N LYS A 205 -0.86 -6.86 -27.84
CA LYS A 205 -1.39 -6.57 -26.50
C LYS A 205 -2.70 -7.32 -26.28
N TYR A 206 -2.77 -8.03 -25.15
CA TYR A 206 -3.99 -8.70 -24.70
C TYR A 206 -4.56 -7.95 -23.50
N VAL A 207 -5.81 -7.53 -23.60
CA VAL A 207 -6.50 -6.74 -22.57
C VAL A 207 -7.61 -7.57 -21.94
N THR A 208 -7.58 -7.69 -20.63
CA THR A 208 -8.63 -8.34 -19.84
C THR A 208 -9.13 -7.41 -18.74
N TYR A 209 -10.32 -7.70 -18.24
CA TYR A 209 -10.93 -6.94 -17.15
C TYR A 209 -11.31 -7.90 -16.03
N ARG A 210 -11.08 -7.49 -14.79
CA ARG A 210 -11.47 -8.27 -13.61
C ARG A 210 -12.17 -7.36 -12.61
N MET A 211 -13.23 -7.88 -12.01
CA MET A 211 -13.97 -7.20 -10.94
C MET A 211 -13.51 -7.72 -9.58
N VAL A 212 -13.31 -6.81 -8.64
CA VAL A 212 -12.90 -7.09 -7.26
C VAL A 212 -14.09 -7.63 -6.46
N VAL A 213 -13.87 -8.78 -5.78
CA VAL A 213 -14.88 -9.47 -4.96
C VAL A 213 -14.38 -9.78 -3.56
#